data_63870014372376585f02620eeb3c6ecd
#
_entry.id   63870014372376585f02620eeb3c6ecd
#
_cell.length_a   1.000
_cell.length_b   1.000
_cell.length_c   1.000
_cell.angle_alpha   90.00
_cell.angle_beta   90.00
_cell.angle_gamma   90.00
#
_symmetry.space_group_name_H-M   'P 1'
#
loop_
_entity.id
_entity.type
_entity.pdbx_description
1 polymer ?
#
loop_
_entity_poly.entity_id
_entity_poly.type
_entity_poly.pdbx_seq_one_letter_code
_entity_poly.pdbx_strand_id
1 'polypeptide(L)' 'MHRPFVTTVKFENEKGGVIRLEYAVVAADTADAKAELERRFLDLEVDHYTIERIVEATTLQARTLKLPPRCVMLLA' A
#
# COMPACT_ATOMS: atom_id res chain seq x y z
N MET A 1 15.94 4.86 7.36
CA MET A 1 15.54 5.83 6.33
C MET A 1 14.23 5.39 5.71
N HIS A 2 13.27 6.30 5.57
CA HIS A 2 11.97 5.98 4.98
C HIS A 2 11.96 6.25 3.49
N ARG A 3 11.37 5.34 2.73
CA ARG A 3 11.31 5.39 1.26
C ARG A 3 9.88 5.10 0.81
N PRO A 4 9.44 5.63 -0.33
CA PRO A 4 8.13 5.30 -0.86
C PRO A 4 8.14 3.94 -1.54
N PHE A 5 7.07 3.17 -1.30
CA PHE A 5 6.82 1.89 -1.95
C PHE A 5 5.45 1.95 -2.63
N VAL A 6 5.35 1.31 -3.78
CA VAL A 6 4.07 1.13 -4.46
C VAL A 6 3.60 -0.29 -4.23
N THR A 7 2.39 -0.44 -3.75
CA THR A 7 1.83 -1.74 -3.40
C THR A 7 0.57 -2.01 -4.22
N THR A 8 0.38 -3.26 -4.60
CA THR A 8 -0.86 -3.71 -5.26
C THR A 8 -1.62 -4.59 -4.28
N VAL A 9 -2.87 -4.24 -4.03
CA VAL A 9 -3.73 -4.97 -3.10
C VAL A 9 -4.97 -5.45 -3.83
N LYS A 10 -5.27 -6.73 -3.68
CA LYS A 10 -6.47 -7.37 -4.23
C LYS A 10 -7.53 -7.42 -3.13
N PHE A 11 -8.71 -6.92 -3.43
CA PHE A 11 -9.87 -7.00 -2.53
C PHE A 11 -10.91 -7.91 -3.14
N GLU A 12 -11.51 -8.77 -2.33
CA GLU A 12 -12.55 -9.69 -2.75
C GLU A 12 -13.84 -9.39 -1.96
N ASN A 13 -14.99 -9.44 -2.64
CA ASN A 13 -16.27 -9.32 -1.97
C ASN A 13 -16.94 -10.69 -1.82
N GLU A 14 -18.04 -10.74 -1.07
CA GLU A 14 -18.77 -11.99 -0.79
C GLU A 14 -19.33 -12.66 -2.04
N LYS A 15 -19.51 -11.90 -3.11
CA LYS A 15 -20.06 -12.40 -4.37
C LYS A 15 -18.97 -12.87 -5.34
N GLY A 16 -17.72 -12.92 -4.90
CA GLY A 16 -16.60 -13.31 -5.74
C GLY A 16 -16.07 -12.20 -6.63
N GLY A 17 -16.55 -10.97 -6.47
CA GLY A 17 -16.00 -9.82 -7.19
C GLY A 17 -14.60 -9.48 -6.68
N VAL A 18 -13.71 -9.12 -7.59
CA VAL A 18 -12.32 -8.80 -7.29
C VAL A 18 -11.97 -7.44 -7.86
N ILE A 19 -11.35 -6.59 -7.06
CA ILE A 19 -10.75 -5.35 -7.54
C ILE A 19 -9.31 -5.27 -7.05
N ARG A 20 -8.46 -4.60 -7.81
CA ARG A 20 -7.09 -4.33 -7.44
C ARG A 20 -6.86 -2.84 -7.36
N LEU A 21 -6.31 -2.40 -6.24
CA LEU A 21 -5.98 -0.99 -6.02
C LEU A 21 -4.49 -0.86 -5.74
N GLU A 22 -3.94 0.29 -6.08
CA GLU A 22 -2.54 0.62 -5.78
C GLU A 22 -2.47 1.66 -4.68
N TYR A 23 -1.53 1.45 -3.76
CA TYR A 23 -1.25 2.37 -2.65
C TYR A 23 0.21 2.75 -2.64
N ALA A 24 0.48 4.01 -2.29
CA ALA A 24 1.82 4.44 -1.95
C ALA A 24 1.98 4.37 -0.44
N VAL A 25 3.08 3.78 0.02
CA VAL A 25 3.40 3.65 1.44
C VAL A 25 4.83 4.11 1.66
N VAL A 26 5.04 5.02 2.60
CA VAL A 26 6.38 5.46 2.97
C VAL A 26 6.83 4.68 4.20
N ALA A 27 7.85 3.85 4.04
CA ALA A 27 8.29 2.92 5.07
C ALA A 27 9.81 2.67 4.96
N ALA A 28 10.36 1.98 5.96
CA ALA A 28 11.78 1.69 6.01
C ALA A 28 12.20 0.59 5.02
N ASP A 29 11.34 -0.41 4.83
CA ASP A 29 11.57 -1.54 3.92
C ASP A 29 10.23 -2.17 3.52
N THR A 30 10.28 -3.25 2.73
CA THR A 30 9.06 -3.93 2.27
C THR A 30 8.25 -4.53 3.40
N ALA A 31 8.89 -5.09 4.41
CA ALA A 31 8.21 -5.66 5.57
C ALA A 31 7.49 -4.57 6.37
N ASP A 32 8.13 -3.43 6.55
CA ASP A 32 7.54 -2.27 7.23
C ASP A 32 6.37 -1.69 6.41
N ALA A 33 6.51 -1.64 5.09
CA ALA A 33 5.43 -1.19 4.20
C ALA A 33 4.20 -2.08 4.33
N LYS A 34 4.40 -3.39 4.35
CA LYS A 34 3.32 -4.35 4.54
C LYS A 34 2.64 -4.15 5.89
N ALA A 35 3.41 -3.98 6.96
CA ALA A 35 2.89 -3.77 8.30
C ALA A 35 2.06 -2.47 8.39
N GLU A 36 2.50 -1.40 7.75
CA GLU A 36 1.77 -0.13 7.72
C GLU A 36 0.43 -0.27 7.00
N LEU A 37 0.39 -0.98 5.86
CA LEU A 37 -0.86 -1.25 5.15
C LEU A 37 -1.81 -2.11 5.99
N GLU A 38 -1.31 -3.16 6.60
CA GLU A 38 -2.12 -4.06 7.42
C GLU A 38 -2.73 -3.30 8.60
N ARG A 39 -1.95 -2.41 9.22
CA ARG A 39 -2.44 -1.56 10.32
C ARG A 39 -3.55 -0.64 9.82
N ARG A 40 -3.38 -0.01 8.65
CA ARG A 40 -4.38 0.88 8.08
C ARG A 40 -5.68 0.13 7.80
N PHE A 41 -5.59 -1.07 7.23
CA PHE A 41 -6.76 -1.87 6.92
C PHE A 41 -7.46 -2.37 8.20
N LEU A 42 -6.70 -2.69 9.23
CA LEU A 42 -7.25 -3.06 10.53
C LEU A 42 -8.04 -1.90 11.14
N ASP A 43 -7.50 -0.69 11.10
CA ASP A 43 -8.16 0.51 11.61
C ASP A 43 -9.46 0.81 10.85
N LEU A 44 -9.49 0.52 9.55
CA LEU A 44 -10.66 0.73 8.71
C LEU A 44 -11.62 -0.46 8.72
N GLU A 45 -11.31 -1.50 9.50
CA GLU A 45 -12.08 -2.74 9.58
C GLU A 45 -12.22 -3.43 8.21
N VAL A 46 -11.19 -3.33 7.38
CA VAL A 46 -11.15 -4.00 6.09
C VAL A 46 -10.58 -5.40 6.24
N ASP A 47 -11.27 -6.38 5.70
CA ASP A 47 -10.80 -7.77 5.61
C ASP A 47 -10.94 -8.27 4.17
N HIS A 48 -10.67 -9.56 3.93
CA HIS A 48 -10.75 -10.18 2.60
C HIS A 48 -9.88 -9.45 1.56
N TYR A 49 -8.64 -9.15 1.93
CA TYR A 49 -7.67 -8.55 1.03
C TYR A 49 -6.39 -9.38 0.98
N THR A 50 -5.64 -9.22 -0.12
CA THR A 50 -4.32 -9.82 -0.28
C THR A 50 -3.37 -8.77 -0.80
N ILE A 51 -2.24 -8.58 -0.12
CA ILE A 51 -1.17 -7.71 -0.62
C ILE A 51 -0.36 -8.54 -1.62
N GLU A 52 -0.55 -8.26 -2.91
CA GLU A 52 0.03 -9.06 -3.98
C GLU A 52 1.46 -8.65 -4.34
N ARG A 53 1.77 -7.36 -4.21
CA ARG A 53 3.05 -6.84 -4.67
C ARG A 53 3.45 -5.62 -3.87
N ILE A 54 4.72 -5.54 -3.51
CA ILE A 54 5.32 -4.36 -2.89
C ILE A 54 6.64 -4.10 -3.60
N VAL A 55 6.77 -2.94 -4.24
CA VAL A 55 8.00 -2.55 -4.93
C VAL A 55 8.40 -1.15 -4.52
N GLU A 56 9.69 -0.88 -4.45
CA GLU A 56 10.18 0.46 -4.18
C GLU A 56 9.81 1.37 -5.35
N ALA A 57 9.30 2.56 -5.04
CA ALA A 57 8.93 3.52 -6.06
C ALA A 57 10.15 3.96 -6.87
N THR A 58 9.95 4.22 -8.17
CA THR A 58 11.01 4.76 -9.02
C THR A 58 11.38 6.17 -8.56
N THR A 59 12.52 6.67 -9.00
CA THR A 59 12.95 8.04 -8.69
C THR A 59 11.90 9.07 -9.10
N LEU A 60 11.29 8.88 -10.27
CA LEU A 60 10.24 9.78 -10.75
C LEU A 60 8.99 9.72 -9.86
N GLN A 61 8.54 8.52 -9.49
CA GLN A 61 7.41 8.34 -8.58
C GLN A 61 7.70 8.97 -7.22
N ALA A 62 8.90 8.76 -6.68
CA ALA A 62 9.29 9.32 -5.39
C ALA A 62 9.25 10.85 -5.40
N ARG A 63 9.67 11.49 -6.48
CA ARG A 63 9.60 12.95 -6.64
C ARG A 63 8.17 13.45 -6.70
N THR A 64 7.30 12.71 -7.33
CA THR A 64 5.89 13.08 -7.49
C THR A 64 5.11 12.92 -6.20
N LEU A 65 5.35 11.84 -5.46
CA LEU A 65 4.54 11.48 -4.29
C LEU A 65 4.78 12.38 -3.08
N LYS A 66 6.02 12.75 -2.78
CA LYS A 66 6.39 13.67 -1.66
C LYS A 66 5.60 13.44 -0.37
N LEU A 67 5.42 12.20 0.01
CA LEU A 67 4.63 11.85 1.19
C LEU A 67 5.48 11.86 2.46
N PRO A 68 4.89 12.21 3.62
CA PRO A 68 5.59 12.11 4.88
C PRO A 68 5.84 10.65 5.28
N PRO A 69 6.79 10.39 6.21
CA PRO A 69 7.02 9.03 6.72
C PRO A 69 5.74 8.40 7.26
N ARG A 70 5.60 7.09 7.06
CA ARG A 70 4.47 6.27 7.50
C ARG A 70 3.13 6.68 6.92
N CYS A 71 3.13 7.40 5.81
CA CYS A 71 1.92 7.77 5.11
C CYS A 71 1.48 6.63 4.20
N VAL A 72 0.17 6.43 4.11
CA VAL A 72 -0.45 5.49 3.16
C VAL A 72 -1.42 6.28 2.31
N MET A 73 -1.28 6.22 0.99
CA MET A 73 -2.13 6.96 0.07
C MET A 73 -2.61 6.07 -1.07
N LEU A 74 -3.91 6.10 -1.34
CA LEU A 74 -4.49 5.40 -2.48
C LEU A 74 -4.10 6.11 -3.78
N LEU A 75 -3.54 5.36 -4.73
CA LEU A 75 -3.13 5.88 -6.03
C LEU A 75 -4.17 5.61 -7.12
N ALA A 76 -4.72 4.42 -7.13
CA ALA A 76 -5.71 4.05 -8.15
C ALA A 76 -6.53 2.85 -7.72
#